data_d92c653b6badc44298f3f8a3dcf80b8c
#
_entry.id   d92c653b6badc44298f3f8a3dcf80b8c
#
_cell.length_a   1.000
_cell.length_b   1.000
_cell.length_c   1.000
_cell.angle_alpha   90.00
_cell.angle_beta   90.00
_cell.angle_gamma   90.00
#
_symmetry.space_group_name_H-M   'P 1'
#
loop_
_entity.id
_entity.type
_entity.pdbx_description
1 polymer ?
#
loop_
_entity_poly.entity_id
_entity_poly.type
_entity_poly.pdbx_seq_one_letter_code
_entity_poly.pdbx_strand_id
1 'polypeptide(L)'
;MKTPLALAFALWALPLAPALAADTAPVQGLWLTADQGAAVRVTPCADNASALCGTIVWDKDAGKASDTCGTRVFQMTRDDGGTWRDGWVFDPRDGKKYKGYVRRKGDDLNIRAYVGTEVLGKTEQLTPLSTLPATPHCS
;
A
#
# COMPACT_ATOMS: atom_id res chain seq x y z
N MET A 1 25.89 4.19 71.62
CA MET A 1 24.88 3.49 70.76
C MET A 1 24.84 4.21 69.43
N LYS A 2 25.32 3.59 68.39
CA LYS A 2 25.34 4.14 67.04
C LYS A 2 24.23 3.47 66.23
N THR A 3 23.23 4.24 65.87
CA THR A 3 22.17 3.85 64.96
C THR A 3 22.63 4.02 63.52
N PRO A 4 22.56 3.02 62.64
CA PRO A 4 22.89 3.21 61.26
C PRO A 4 21.70 3.85 60.55
N LEU A 5 21.95 4.99 59.86
CA LEU A 5 21.03 5.60 58.92
C LEU A 5 20.93 4.71 57.69
N ALA A 6 19.79 4.09 57.46
CA ALA A 6 19.49 3.40 56.20
C ALA A 6 19.07 4.42 55.15
N LEU A 7 19.95 4.65 54.19
CA LEU A 7 19.61 5.41 52.96
C LEU A 7 18.74 4.51 52.09
N ALA A 8 17.46 4.81 52.04
CA ALA A 8 16.55 4.22 51.06
C ALA A 8 16.76 4.87 49.71
N PHE A 9 17.38 4.22 48.77
CA PHE A 9 17.40 4.60 47.35
C PHE A 9 16.03 4.29 46.75
N ALA A 10 15.22 5.31 46.52
CA ALA A 10 14.02 5.20 45.76
C ALA A 10 14.41 5.09 44.27
N LEU A 11 14.35 3.90 43.72
CA LEU A 11 14.41 3.72 42.27
C LEU A 11 13.11 4.28 41.66
N TRP A 12 13.23 5.43 41.04
CA TRP A 12 12.17 5.94 40.20
C TRP A 12 12.21 5.15 38.86
N ALA A 13 11.32 4.17 38.73
CA ALA A 13 11.06 3.54 37.46
C ALA A 13 10.31 4.53 36.57
N LEU A 14 11.00 5.10 35.59
CA LEU A 14 10.39 5.85 34.51
C LEU A 14 9.53 4.88 33.69
N PRO A 15 8.23 5.16 33.50
CA PRO A 15 7.44 4.36 32.57
C PRO A 15 7.99 4.55 31.17
N LEU A 16 8.47 3.49 30.55
CA LEU A 16 8.70 3.47 29.11
C LEU A 16 7.34 3.62 28.43
N ALA A 17 7.08 4.81 27.89
CA ALA A 17 5.94 5.00 26.99
C ALA A 17 6.15 4.11 25.76
N PRO A 18 5.15 3.33 25.35
CA PRO A 18 5.26 2.58 24.10
C PRO A 18 5.46 3.58 22.97
N ALA A 19 6.55 3.45 22.24
CA ALA A 19 6.74 4.21 21.03
C ALA A 19 5.59 3.82 20.07
N LEU A 20 4.74 4.77 19.69
CA LEU A 20 3.77 4.59 18.63
C LEU A 20 4.58 4.30 17.37
N ALA A 21 4.61 3.02 16.95
CA ALA A 21 5.16 2.66 15.67
C ALA A 21 4.39 3.45 14.60
N ALA A 22 5.11 4.18 13.73
CA ALA A 22 4.53 4.73 12.52
C ALA A 22 3.77 3.61 11.81
N ASP A 23 2.60 3.92 11.22
CA ASP A 23 1.77 2.94 10.52
C ASP A 23 2.59 2.29 9.39
N THR A 24 3.25 1.17 9.71
CA THR A 24 4.07 0.37 8.80
C THR A 24 3.28 -0.82 8.27
N ALA A 25 1.94 -0.76 8.36
CA ALA A 25 1.10 -1.82 7.84
C ALA A 25 1.44 -2.07 6.37
N PRO A 26 1.66 -3.33 5.98
CA PRO A 26 2.13 -3.66 4.64
C PRO A 26 1.12 -3.22 3.58
N VAL A 27 1.63 -2.67 2.49
CA VAL A 27 0.84 -2.36 1.30
C VAL A 27 0.55 -3.60 0.45
N GLN A 28 1.29 -4.69 0.70
CA GLN A 28 1.10 -5.96 0.01
C GLN A 28 -0.25 -6.59 0.34
N GLY A 29 -0.84 -7.24 -0.62
CA GLY A 29 -2.12 -7.94 -0.47
C GLY A 29 -3.05 -7.75 -1.65
N LEU A 30 -4.33 -8.04 -1.42
CA LEU A 30 -5.41 -7.87 -2.38
C LEU A 30 -6.23 -6.61 -2.04
N TRP A 31 -6.52 -5.84 -3.07
CA TRP A 31 -7.21 -4.58 -2.96
C TRP A 31 -8.30 -4.44 -4.02
N LEU A 32 -9.49 -4.03 -3.60
CA LEU A 32 -10.62 -3.80 -4.48
C LEU A 32 -10.69 -2.33 -4.88
N THR A 33 -10.87 -2.04 -6.16
CA THR A 33 -11.04 -0.68 -6.66
C THR A 33 -12.32 -0.03 -6.14
N ALA A 34 -12.33 1.31 -6.08
CA ALA A 34 -13.46 2.07 -5.52
C ALA A 34 -14.79 1.80 -6.24
N ASP A 35 -14.74 1.58 -7.55
CA ASP A 35 -15.90 1.22 -8.37
C ASP A 35 -16.28 -0.27 -8.27
N GLN A 36 -15.50 -1.06 -7.49
CA GLN A 36 -15.66 -2.51 -7.34
C GLN A 36 -15.53 -3.30 -8.64
N GLY A 37 -14.89 -2.72 -9.64
CA GLY A 37 -14.78 -3.31 -10.98
C GLY A 37 -13.54 -4.18 -11.18
N ALA A 38 -12.52 -4.04 -10.33
CA ALA A 38 -11.28 -4.78 -10.45
C ALA A 38 -10.64 -5.02 -9.07
N ALA A 39 -9.80 -6.03 -8.98
CA ALA A 39 -8.95 -6.28 -7.83
C ALA A 39 -7.48 -6.26 -8.23
N VAL A 40 -6.68 -5.57 -7.42
CA VAL A 40 -5.25 -5.41 -7.61
C VAL A 40 -4.51 -6.23 -6.57
N ARG A 41 -3.58 -7.06 -7.01
CA ARG A 41 -2.62 -7.72 -6.12
C ARG A 41 -1.34 -6.90 -6.05
N VAL A 42 -0.94 -6.56 -4.85
CA VAL A 42 0.29 -5.82 -4.57
C VAL A 42 1.31 -6.75 -3.96
N THR A 43 2.42 -6.94 -4.67
CA THR A 43 3.52 -7.85 -4.30
C THR A 43 4.86 -7.25 -4.74
N PRO A 44 6.00 -7.78 -4.25
CA PRO A 44 7.27 -7.53 -4.91
C PRO A 44 7.17 -7.89 -6.40
N CYS A 45 7.80 -7.09 -7.25
CA CYS A 45 7.80 -7.34 -8.69
C CYS A 45 8.52 -8.67 -9.00
N ALA A 46 7.96 -9.47 -9.93
CA ALA A 46 8.58 -10.74 -10.32
C ALA A 46 9.95 -10.56 -10.98
N ASP A 47 10.13 -9.46 -11.70
CA ASP A 47 11.37 -9.09 -12.40
C ASP A 47 12.34 -8.24 -11.56
N ASN A 48 11.89 -7.73 -10.39
CA ASN A 48 12.71 -6.96 -9.46
C ASN A 48 12.13 -7.05 -8.04
N ALA A 49 12.65 -7.94 -7.23
CA ALA A 49 12.14 -8.21 -5.88
C ALA A 49 12.26 -7.03 -4.91
N SER A 50 13.09 -6.02 -5.21
CA SER A 50 13.20 -4.79 -4.40
C SER A 50 12.19 -3.72 -4.78
N ALA A 51 11.49 -3.88 -5.89
CA ALA A 51 10.41 -3.01 -6.34
C ALA A 51 9.04 -3.59 -5.94
N LEU A 52 8.04 -2.73 -5.87
CA LEU A 52 6.66 -3.07 -5.58
C LEU A 52 5.81 -2.94 -6.84
N CYS A 53 5.03 -3.96 -7.15
CA CYS A 53 4.14 -3.99 -8.31
C CYS A 53 2.69 -4.18 -7.88
N GLY A 54 1.78 -3.52 -8.58
CA GLY A 54 0.35 -3.77 -8.51
C GLY A 54 -0.15 -4.33 -9.84
N THR A 55 -0.84 -5.45 -9.80
CA THR A 55 -1.33 -6.14 -11.00
C THR A 55 -2.80 -6.47 -10.83
N ILE A 56 -3.61 -6.21 -11.86
CA ILE A 56 -5.01 -6.59 -11.88
C ILE A 56 -5.10 -8.11 -11.98
N VAL A 57 -5.69 -8.73 -10.97
CA VAL A 57 -5.86 -10.18 -10.87
C VAL A 57 -7.32 -10.62 -10.96
N TRP A 58 -8.22 -9.66 -10.92
CA TRP A 58 -9.65 -9.86 -11.17
C TRP A 58 -10.24 -8.62 -11.82
N ASP A 59 -11.11 -8.83 -12.79
CA ASP A 59 -11.83 -7.76 -13.50
C ASP A 59 -13.25 -8.27 -13.76
N LYS A 60 -14.25 -7.46 -13.44
CA LYS A 60 -15.66 -7.80 -13.71
C LYS A 60 -15.95 -8.05 -15.20
N ASP A 61 -15.12 -7.47 -16.05
CA ASP A 61 -15.22 -7.61 -17.51
C ASP A 61 -14.26 -8.67 -18.09
N ALA A 62 -13.69 -9.54 -17.24
CA ALA A 62 -12.80 -10.60 -17.68
C ALA A 62 -13.43 -11.43 -18.81
N GLY A 63 -12.68 -11.62 -19.88
CA GLY A 63 -13.14 -12.30 -21.10
C GLY A 63 -13.84 -11.40 -22.11
N LYS A 64 -14.06 -10.11 -21.81
CA LYS A 64 -14.62 -9.12 -22.72
C LYS A 64 -13.52 -8.25 -23.34
N ALA A 65 -13.86 -7.46 -24.36
CA ALA A 65 -12.92 -6.53 -24.99
C ALA A 65 -12.36 -5.46 -24.05
N SER A 66 -13.10 -5.10 -22.99
CA SER A 66 -12.70 -4.17 -21.96
C SER A 66 -11.88 -4.79 -20.83
N ASP A 67 -11.53 -6.05 -20.94
CA ASP A 67 -10.78 -6.81 -19.94
C ASP A 67 -9.40 -6.21 -19.67
N THR A 68 -9.09 -5.96 -18.40
CA THR A 68 -7.80 -5.44 -17.95
C THR A 68 -6.98 -6.47 -17.16
N CYS A 69 -7.39 -7.73 -17.17
CA CYS A 69 -6.71 -8.82 -16.47
C CYS A 69 -5.21 -8.87 -16.81
N GLY A 70 -4.37 -9.03 -15.78
CA GLY A 70 -2.92 -9.12 -15.94
C GLY A 70 -2.20 -7.79 -16.15
N THR A 71 -2.95 -6.68 -16.21
CA THR A 71 -2.35 -5.35 -16.38
C THR A 71 -1.60 -4.93 -15.12
N ARG A 72 -0.32 -4.55 -15.27
CA ARG A 72 0.43 -3.89 -14.20
C ARG A 72 0.00 -2.43 -14.12
N VAL A 73 -0.64 -2.04 -13.01
CA VAL A 73 -1.17 -0.69 -12.82
C VAL A 73 -0.21 0.24 -12.11
N PHE A 74 0.81 -0.29 -11.44
CA PHE A 74 1.92 0.52 -10.94
C PHE A 74 3.18 -0.32 -10.71
N GLN A 75 4.29 0.37 -10.69
CA GLN A 75 5.58 -0.11 -10.21
C GLN A 75 6.28 1.02 -9.46
N MET A 76 6.70 0.75 -8.21
CA MET A 76 7.43 1.68 -7.35
C MET A 76 8.75 1.06 -6.94
N THR A 77 9.80 1.85 -6.90
CA THR A 77 11.16 1.31 -6.69
C THR A 77 11.73 1.62 -5.32
N ARG A 78 11.13 2.53 -4.56
CA ARG A 78 11.69 2.96 -3.29
C ARG A 78 10.61 3.04 -2.21
N ASP A 79 10.86 2.35 -1.09
CA ASP A 79 10.09 2.51 0.14
C ASP A 79 10.63 3.69 0.94
N ASP A 80 9.80 4.69 1.14
CA ASP A 80 10.10 5.90 1.90
C ASP A 80 9.19 5.93 3.13
N GLY A 81 9.56 5.16 4.16
CA GLY A 81 8.80 5.11 5.40
C GLY A 81 7.36 4.60 5.26
N GLY A 82 7.12 3.65 4.36
CA GLY A 82 5.80 3.10 4.07
C GLY A 82 5.08 3.74 2.88
N THR A 83 5.58 4.87 2.37
CA THR A 83 5.14 5.43 1.10
C THR A 83 6.08 4.95 0.00
N TRP A 84 5.55 4.21 -0.96
CA TRP A 84 6.31 3.71 -2.10
C TRP A 84 6.34 4.73 -3.22
N ARG A 85 7.54 5.09 -3.67
CA ARG A 85 7.84 6.18 -4.59
C ARG A 85 8.75 5.74 -5.74
N ASP A 86 9.06 6.71 -6.61
CA ASP A 86 10.04 6.59 -7.70
C ASP A 86 9.66 5.51 -8.71
N GLY A 87 8.47 5.65 -9.23
CA GLY A 87 7.94 4.74 -10.23
C GLY A 87 6.84 5.39 -11.06
N TRP A 88 5.94 4.57 -11.52
CA TRP A 88 4.85 4.99 -12.39
C TRP A 88 3.53 4.34 -12.00
N VAL A 89 2.45 5.01 -12.35
CA VAL A 89 1.08 4.51 -12.30
C VAL A 89 0.52 4.48 -13.73
N PHE A 90 -0.08 3.37 -14.11
CA PHE A 90 -0.77 3.21 -15.38
C PHE A 90 -2.28 3.23 -15.16
N ASP A 91 -2.98 4.09 -15.87
CA ASP A 91 -4.44 4.12 -15.89
C ASP A 91 -4.94 3.41 -17.14
N PRO A 92 -5.55 2.21 -17.02
CA PRO A 92 -6.06 1.48 -18.19
C PRO A 92 -7.24 2.18 -18.87
N ARG A 93 -7.90 3.14 -18.19
CA ARG A 93 -9.03 3.89 -18.77
C ARG A 93 -8.58 4.89 -19.84
N ASP A 94 -7.40 5.49 -19.68
CA ASP A 94 -6.84 6.42 -20.67
C ASP A 94 -5.59 5.89 -21.39
N GLY A 95 -5.06 4.75 -20.95
CA GLY A 95 -3.89 4.11 -21.55
C GLY A 95 -2.58 4.86 -21.29
N LYS A 96 -2.51 5.71 -20.28
CA LYS A 96 -1.35 6.55 -20.00
C LYS A 96 -0.65 6.15 -18.69
N LYS A 97 0.65 6.40 -18.67
CA LYS A 97 1.49 6.31 -17.47
C LYS A 97 1.70 7.70 -16.86
N TYR A 98 1.63 7.74 -15.54
CA TYR A 98 1.82 8.94 -14.72
C TYR A 98 2.91 8.71 -13.70
N LYS A 99 3.49 9.77 -13.18
CA LYS A 99 4.22 9.71 -11.90
C LYS A 99 3.23 9.41 -10.78
N GLY A 100 3.71 8.78 -9.72
CA GLY A 100 2.83 8.48 -8.61
C GLY A 100 3.53 7.94 -7.40
N TYR A 101 2.73 7.69 -6.38
CA TYR A 101 3.14 6.97 -5.19
C TYR A 101 2.00 6.09 -4.68
N VAL A 102 2.36 5.12 -3.84
CA VAL A 102 1.43 4.17 -3.22
C VAL A 102 1.67 4.15 -1.73
N ARG A 103 0.61 4.27 -0.93
CA ARG A 103 0.68 4.20 0.54
C ARG A 103 -0.61 3.66 1.15
N ARG A 104 -0.47 3.08 2.32
CA ARG A 104 -1.64 2.83 3.18
C ARG A 104 -2.11 4.13 3.82
N LYS A 105 -3.44 4.28 3.93
CA LYS A 105 -4.09 5.31 4.72
C LYS A 105 -5.21 4.64 5.54
N GLY A 106 -4.95 4.43 6.82
CA GLY A 106 -5.81 3.59 7.64
C GLY A 106 -5.85 2.15 7.09
N ASP A 107 -7.04 1.62 6.85
CA ASP A 107 -7.24 0.28 6.28
C ASP A 107 -7.18 0.25 4.75
N ASP A 108 -7.15 1.41 4.10
CA ASP A 108 -7.22 1.53 2.65
C ASP A 108 -5.84 1.71 2.01
N LEU A 109 -5.75 1.42 0.73
CA LEU A 109 -4.59 1.69 -0.11
C LEU A 109 -4.88 2.89 -0.99
N ASN A 110 -4.00 3.88 -0.97
CA ASN A 110 -4.05 5.03 -1.86
C ASN A 110 -3.00 4.87 -2.97
N ILE A 111 -3.46 4.93 -4.21
CA ILE A 111 -2.60 5.04 -5.39
C ILE A 111 -2.79 6.47 -5.91
N ARG A 112 -1.73 7.28 -5.82
CA ARG A 112 -1.74 8.66 -6.31
C ARG A 112 -1.05 8.71 -7.65
N ALA A 113 -1.75 9.25 -8.65
CA ALA A 113 -1.19 9.55 -9.98
C ALA A 113 -1.19 11.06 -10.20
N TYR A 114 -0.08 11.62 -10.68
CA TYR A 114 0.05 13.06 -10.87
C TYR A 114 0.90 13.42 -12.09
N VAL A 115 0.73 14.66 -12.54
CA VAL A 115 1.51 15.28 -13.61
C VAL A 115 2.26 16.49 -13.01
N GLY A 116 3.58 16.51 -13.16
CA GLY A 116 4.41 17.58 -12.62
C GLY A 116 4.61 17.45 -11.11
N THR A 117 3.70 17.98 -10.30
CA THR A 117 3.74 17.94 -8.84
C THR A 117 2.68 17.01 -8.25
N GLU A 118 2.93 16.48 -7.05
CA GLU A 118 2.00 15.60 -6.33
C GLU A 118 0.63 16.26 -6.04
N VAL A 119 0.57 17.59 -6.03
CA VAL A 119 -0.66 18.37 -5.81
C VAL A 119 -1.62 18.26 -6.99
N LEU A 120 -1.08 18.17 -8.21
CA LEU A 120 -1.85 18.10 -9.46
C LEU A 120 -2.08 16.65 -9.86
N GLY A 121 -2.93 15.95 -9.13
CA GLY A 121 -3.15 14.54 -9.40
C GLY A 121 -4.50 14.04 -8.91
N LYS A 122 -4.69 12.74 -9.07
CA LYS A 122 -5.87 11.98 -8.62
C LYS A 122 -5.42 10.85 -7.71
N THR A 123 -6.22 10.59 -6.69
CA THR A 123 -6.04 9.44 -5.80
C THR A 123 -7.13 8.42 -6.08
N GLU A 124 -6.71 7.20 -6.38
CA GLU A 124 -7.57 6.02 -6.35
C GLU A 124 -7.44 5.40 -4.95
N GLN A 125 -8.58 5.23 -4.29
CA GLN A 125 -8.65 4.60 -2.97
C GLN A 125 -9.17 3.18 -3.13
N LEU A 126 -8.39 2.20 -2.70
CA LEU A 126 -8.74 0.79 -2.75
C LEU A 126 -8.99 0.26 -1.36
N THR A 127 -9.97 -0.62 -1.22
CA THR A 127 -10.30 -1.28 0.04
C THR A 127 -9.70 -2.67 0.11
N PRO A 128 -9.36 -3.17 1.33
CA PRO A 128 -8.81 -4.51 1.46
C PRO A 128 -9.81 -5.58 1.02
N LEU A 129 -9.29 -6.61 0.36
CA LEU A 129 -10.06 -7.75 -0.11
C LEU A 129 -9.42 -9.03 0.44
N SER A 130 -10.20 -9.87 1.11
CA SER A 130 -9.67 -11.12 1.69
C SER A 130 -9.56 -12.23 0.67
N THR A 131 -10.52 -12.33 -0.24
CA THR A 131 -10.56 -13.34 -1.31
C THR A 131 -11.08 -12.72 -2.60
N LEU A 132 -10.60 -13.25 -3.73
CA LEU A 132 -11.12 -12.85 -5.04
C LEU A 132 -12.56 -13.32 -5.22
N PRO A 133 -13.40 -12.55 -5.95
CA PRO A 133 -14.70 -13.04 -6.40
C PRO A 133 -14.53 -14.34 -7.20
N ALA A 134 -15.50 -15.24 -7.07
CA ALA A 134 -15.44 -16.55 -7.70
C ALA A 134 -15.47 -16.47 -9.25
N THR A 135 -16.17 -15.46 -9.78
CA THR A 135 -16.34 -15.25 -11.22
C THR A 135 -16.42 -13.75 -11.55
N PRO A 136 -16.08 -13.33 -12.78
CA PRO A 136 -15.37 -14.11 -13.81
C PRO A 136 -13.91 -14.33 -13.43
N HIS A 137 -13.21 -15.24 -14.11
CA HIS A 137 -11.79 -15.48 -13.87
C HIS A 137 -10.94 -14.68 -14.86
N CYS A 138 -9.87 -14.07 -14.36
CA CYS A 138 -8.74 -13.68 -15.20
C CYS A 138 -7.98 -14.93 -15.63
N SER A 139 -7.87 -15.16 -16.93
CA SER A 139 -7.11 -16.28 -17.51
C SER A 139 -5.68 -15.89 -17.86
#